data_9a9c34df617be125dd8ea17ccadc1c38
#
_entry.id   9a9c34df617be125dd8ea17ccadc1c38
#
_cell.length_a   1.000
_cell.length_b   1.000
_cell.length_c   1.000
_cell.angle_alpha   90.00
_cell.angle_beta   90.00
_cell.angle_gamma   90.00
#
_symmetry.space_group_name_H-M   'P 1'
#
loop_
_entity.id
_entity.type
_entity.pdbx_description
1 polymer ?
#
loop_
_entity_poly.entity_id
_entity_poly.type
_entity_poly.pdbx_seq_one_letter_code
_entity_poly.pdbx_strand_id
1 'polypeptide(L)'
;MAKGKFERTKPHVNVGTIGHVDHGKTTLTAAITKTLASAGMADFRAFETIDNAPEERERGVTIAIQHVEYETESRHYAHVDCPGHADYIKNMITGAAQMDGAILVVAAPDGPMPQTREHILLARQVNVPKLVVALNKSDMMDDEELLELVELEIRELLTEYDFPGDDIPIVRVSALEALENHDKPDNDWVKAIHELMKSVDDYIPVPDRPTDQPFLMPIEDVFSIKGRGTVLTGRVCLLYTSDAADE
;
A
#
# COMPACT_ATOMS: atom_id res chain seq x y z
N MET A 1 0.28 15.07 -32.92
CA MET A 1 1.22 15.51 -31.88
C MET A 1 1.89 14.25 -31.36
N ALA A 2 3.21 14.13 -31.47
CA ALA A 2 3.93 12.99 -30.89
C ALA A 2 3.73 13.04 -29.36
N LYS A 3 3.24 11.94 -28.76
CA LYS A 3 3.22 11.80 -27.30
C LYS A 3 4.67 11.87 -26.82
N GLY A 4 4.95 12.77 -25.89
CA GLY A 4 6.28 12.84 -25.30
C GLY A 4 6.62 11.49 -24.67
N LYS A 5 7.86 11.03 -24.91
CA LYS A 5 8.37 9.81 -24.30
C LYS A 5 8.36 10.01 -22.78
N PHE A 6 7.69 9.13 -22.05
CA PHE A 6 7.70 9.16 -20.60
C PHE A 6 9.10 8.78 -20.10
N GLU A 7 9.83 9.72 -19.51
CA GLU A 7 11.14 9.46 -18.90
C GLU A 7 10.94 9.29 -17.38
N ARG A 8 11.26 8.12 -16.87
CA ARG A 8 11.28 7.88 -15.43
C ARG A 8 12.48 8.57 -14.80
N THR A 9 12.22 9.58 -14.00
CA THR A 9 13.27 10.35 -13.29
C THR A 9 13.61 9.76 -11.93
N LYS A 10 12.72 8.93 -11.36
CA LYS A 10 12.86 8.31 -10.03
C LYS A 10 12.69 6.79 -10.10
N PRO A 11 13.36 6.01 -9.22
CA PRO A 11 13.08 4.58 -9.07
C PRO A 11 11.60 4.34 -8.77
N HIS A 12 11.03 3.31 -9.38
CA HIS A 12 9.63 2.94 -9.18
C HIS A 12 9.51 1.72 -8.28
N VAL A 13 8.65 1.84 -7.25
CA VAL A 13 8.40 0.80 -6.25
C VAL A 13 6.89 0.60 -6.12
N ASN A 14 6.45 -0.65 -6.10
CA ASN A 14 5.06 -0.99 -5.79
C ASN A 14 4.95 -1.30 -4.30
N VAL A 15 4.18 -0.52 -3.58
CA VAL A 15 3.85 -0.79 -2.18
C VAL A 15 2.36 -1.05 -2.05
N GLY A 16 1.93 -1.69 -0.98
CA GLY A 16 0.50 -1.82 -0.74
C GLY A 16 0.17 -1.87 0.74
N THR A 17 -1.08 -1.55 1.06
CA THR A 17 -1.63 -1.67 2.40
C THR A 17 -2.24 -3.05 2.61
N ILE A 18 -1.85 -3.72 3.69
CA ILE A 18 -2.39 -5.00 4.15
C ILE A 18 -2.79 -4.87 5.63
N GLY A 19 -3.64 -5.75 6.11
CA GLY A 19 -4.11 -5.75 7.51
C GLY A 19 -5.60 -6.01 7.63
N HIS A 20 -6.10 -6.06 8.85
CA HIS A 20 -7.48 -6.40 9.17
C HIS A 20 -8.49 -5.39 8.57
N VAL A 21 -9.74 -5.83 8.39
CA VAL A 21 -10.87 -4.94 8.06
C VAL A 21 -11.01 -3.89 9.18
N ASP A 22 -11.45 -2.68 8.83
CA ASP A 22 -11.66 -1.54 9.74
C ASP A 22 -10.41 -1.00 10.46
N HIS A 23 -9.20 -1.52 10.16
CA HIS A 23 -7.95 -0.94 10.66
C HIS A 23 -7.53 0.35 9.93
N GLY A 24 -8.28 0.76 8.90
CA GLY A 24 -8.11 2.05 8.22
C GLY A 24 -7.10 2.06 7.07
N LYS A 25 -6.94 0.94 6.35
CA LYS A 25 -6.05 0.82 5.17
C LYS A 25 -6.35 1.87 4.10
N THR A 26 -7.59 1.90 3.62
CA THR A 26 -8.03 2.86 2.59
C THR A 26 -7.96 4.30 3.08
N THR A 27 -8.28 4.54 4.36
CA THR A 27 -8.11 5.87 4.98
C THR A 27 -6.65 6.29 5.01
N LEU A 28 -5.73 5.37 5.32
CA LEU A 28 -4.29 5.64 5.30
C LEU A 28 -3.78 5.91 3.88
N THR A 29 -4.22 5.14 2.89
CA THR A 29 -3.91 5.38 1.48
C THR A 29 -4.35 6.76 1.03
N ALA A 30 -5.57 7.19 1.41
CA ALA A 30 -6.07 8.52 1.14
C ALA A 30 -5.27 9.62 1.89
N ALA A 31 -4.91 9.38 3.16
CA ALA A 31 -4.11 10.31 3.95
C ALA A 31 -2.72 10.52 3.34
N ILE A 32 -2.03 9.44 2.95
CA ILE A 32 -0.74 9.50 2.26
C ILE A 32 -0.87 10.33 0.97
N THR A 33 -1.81 9.96 0.10
CA THR A 33 -1.99 10.64 -1.19
C THR A 33 -2.29 12.12 -1.03
N LYS A 34 -3.16 12.47 -0.08
CA LYS A 34 -3.58 13.86 0.14
C LYS A 34 -2.48 14.71 0.78
N THR A 35 -1.75 14.14 1.74
CA THR A 35 -0.60 14.80 2.38
C THR A 35 0.51 15.07 1.37
N LEU A 36 0.85 14.08 0.54
CA LEU A 36 1.87 14.24 -0.51
C LEU A 36 1.40 15.19 -1.62
N ALA A 37 0.11 15.18 -1.99
CA ALA A 37 -0.45 16.14 -2.94
C ALA A 37 -0.36 17.58 -2.43
N SER A 38 -0.59 17.82 -1.14
CA SER A 38 -0.43 19.14 -0.53
C SER A 38 1.03 19.63 -0.57
N ALA A 39 1.99 18.70 -0.59
CA ALA A 39 3.41 18.98 -0.79
C ALA A 39 3.83 19.04 -2.29
N GLY A 40 2.88 18.88 -3.23
CA GLY A 40 3.15 18.90 -4.68
C GLY A 40 3.77 17.62 -5.24
N MET A 41 3.70 16.50 -4.49
CA MET A 41 4.32 15.21 -4.81
C MET A 41 3.31 14.12 -5.24
N ALA A 42 2.05 14.47 -5.44
CA ALA A 42 1.01 13.55 -5.92
C ALA A 42 -0.12 14.28 -6.64
N ASP A 43 -0.78 13.59 -7.56
CA ASP A 43 -2.07 14.01 -8.09
C ASP A 43 -3.15 13.50 -7.13
N PHE A 44 -3.83 14.43 -6.44
CA PHE A 44 -4.85 14.07 -5.47
C PHE A 44 -6.03 13.35 -6.12
N ARG A 45 -6.31 12.14 -5.67
CA ARG A 45 -7.59 11.45 -5.91
C ARG A 45 -8.39 11.43 -4.63
N ALA A 46 -9.64 11.88 -4.71
CA ALA A 46 -10.53 11.89 -3.54
C ALA A 46 -10.77 10.46 -3.02
N PHE A 47 -10.89 10.30 -1.71
CA PHE A 47 -11.21 9.02 -1.05
C PHE A 47 -12.38 8.29 -1.73
N GLU A 48 -13.44 9.04 -2.11
CA GLU A 48 -14.61 8.52 -2.82
C GLU A 48 -14.30 7.96 -4.22
N THR A 49 -13.12 8.24 -4.78
CA THR A 49 -12.67 7.69 -6.06
C THR A 49 -11.74 6.49 -5.89
N ILE A 50 -11.28 6.20 -4.68
CA ILE A 50 -10.53 4.99 -4.34
C ILE A 50 -11.50 3.83 -4.21
N ASP A 51 -12.56 3.95 -3.40
CA ASP A 51 -13.64 2.96 -3.30
C ASP A 51 -14.78 3.30 -4.29
N ASN A 52 -14.67 2.81 -5.52
CA ASN A 52 -15.56 3.22 -6.61
C ASN A 52 -16.82 2.36 -6.78
N ALA A 53 -16.82 1.10 -6.31
CA ALA A 53 -17.92 0.20 -6.49
C ALA A 53 -19.11 0.56 -5.58
N PRO A 54 -20.36 0.55 -6.08
CA PRO A 54 -21.54 0.79 -5.24
C PRO A 54 -21.59 -0.12 -4.00
N GLU A 55 -21.19 -1.38 -4.15
CA GLU A 55 -21.15 -2.35 -3.04
C GLU A 55 -20.09 -2.00 -1.99
N GLU A 56 -18.94 -1.43 -2.39
CA GLU A 56 -17.88 -0.97 -1.47
C GLU A 56 -18.39 0.16 -0.58
N ARG A 57 -19.09 1.11 -1.19
CA ARG A 57 -19.70 2.25 -0.46
C ARG A 57 -20.82 1.83 0.47
N GLU A 58 -21.65 0.87 0.05
CA GLU A 58 -22.79 0.39 0.85
C GLU A 58 -22.31 -0.44 2.06
N ARG A 59 -21.25 -1.23 1.88
CA ARG A 59 -20.71 -2.10 2.93
C ARG A 59 -19.59 -1.47 3.73
N GLY A 60 -18.99 -0.35 3.28
CA GLY A 60 -17.85 0.31 3.90
C GLY A 60 -16.57 -0.53 3.88
N VAL A 61 -16.43 -1.45 2.92
CA VAL A 61 -15.26 -2.36 2.81
C VAL A 61 -14.71 -2.33 1.38
N THR A 62 -13.39 -2.36 1.26
CA THR A 62 -12.71 -2.51 -0.04
C THR A 62 -12.89 -3.93 -0.55
N ILE A 63 -13.39 -4.08 -1.77
CA ILE A 63 -13.64 -5.36 -2.45
C ILE A 63 -12.62 -5.59 -3.54
N ALA A 64 -12.42 -4.60 -4.41
CA ALA A 64 -11.49 -4.66 -5.52
C ALA A 64 -10.14 -4.03 -5.15
N ILE A 65 -9.08 -4.50 -5.80
CA ILE A 65 -7.76 -3.88 -5.69
C ILE A 65 -7.82 -2.49 -6.32
N GLN A 66 -7.35 -1.48 -5.58
CA GLN A 66 -7.26 -0.12 -6.08
C GLN A 66 -5.80 0.29 -6.24
N HIS A 67 -5.52 1.02 -7.31
CA HIS A 67 -4.19 1.52 -7.61
C HIS A 67 -4.17 3.04 -7.54
N VAL A 68 -3.23 3.58 -6.75
CA VAL A 68 -3.00 5.01 -6.62
C VAL A 68 -1.51 5.28 -6.84
N GLU A 69 -1.18 6.40 -7.49
CA GLU A 69 0.20 6.78 -7.75
C GLU A 69 0.55 8.05 -6.98
N TYR A 70 1.76 8.07 -6.41
CA TYR A 70 2.34 9.23 -5.75
C TYR A 70 3.87 9.16 -5.75
N GLU A 71 4.50 10.26 -5.37
CA GLU A 71 5.95 10.36 -5.29
C GLU A 71 6.39 10.82 -3.90
N THR A 72 7.61 10.43 -3.54
CA THR A 72 8.41 11.08 -2.51
C THR A 72 9.53 11.87 -3.18
N GLU A 73 10.41 12.48 -2.39
CA GLU A 73 11.59 13.13 -2.96
C GLU A 73 12.49 12.15 -3.71
N SER A 74 12.57 10.89 -3.23
CA SER A 74 13.50 9.87 -3.71
C SER A 74 12.89 8.87 -4.68
N ARG A 75 11.56 8.62 -4.65
CA ARG A 75 10.92 7.51 -5.35
C ARG A 75 9.55 7.85 -5.91
N HIS A 76 9.16 7.08 -6.93
CA HIS A 76 7.79 7.01 -7.45
C HIS A 76 7.12 5.72 -6.99
N TYR A 77 5.92 5.81 -6.47
CA TYR A 77 5.17 4.68 -5.94
C TYR A 77 3.88 4.40 -6.73
N ALA A 78 3.65 3.13 -7.04
CA ALA A 78 2.30 2.63 -7.28
C ALA A 78 1.82 1.95 -6.00
N HIS A 79 0.76 2.47 -5.41
CA HIS A 79 0.18 1.97 -4.17
C HIS A 79 -1.02 1.06 -4.49
N VAL A 80 -0.99 -0.13 -3.93
CA VAL A 80 -2.01 -1.16 -4.08
C VAL A 80 -2.82 -1.22 -2.78
N ASP A 81 -4.04 -0.72 -2.78
CA ASP A 81 -4.93 -0.87 -1.63
C ASP A 81 -5.63 -2.23 -1.69
N CYS A 82 -5.31 -3.10 -0.72
CA CYS A 82 -5.82 -4.46 -0.66
C CYS A 82 -7.05 -4.58 0.23
N PRO A 83 -8.04 -5.40 -0.18
CA PRO A 83 -9.18 -5.70 0.68
C PRO A 83 -8.72 -6.36 1.98
N GLY A 84 -9.41 -6.02 3.09
CA GLY A 84 -9.12 -6.58 4.41
C GLY A 84 -10.00 -7.77 4.79
N HIS A 85 -11.12 -7.98 4.10
CA HIS A 85 -12.11 -8.98 4.46
C HIS A 85 -11.75 -10.37 3.94
N ALA A 86 -11.96 -11.41 4.74
CA ALA A 86 -11.64 -12.81 4.40
C ALA A 86 -12.30 -13.30 3.11
N ASP A 87 -13.51 -12.82 2.77
CA ASP A 87 -14.20 -13.20 1.53
C ASP A 87 -13.45 -12.77 0.25
N TYR A 88 -12.55 -11.79 0.36
CA TYR A 88 -11.80 -11.23 -0.77
C TYR A 88 -10.31 -11.61 -0.78
N ILE A 89 -9.96 -12.71 -0.10
CA ILE A 89 -8.58 -13.18 0.05
C ILE A 89 -7.88 -13.41 -1.31
N LYS A 90 -8.63 -13.79 -2.34
CA LYS A 90 -8.08 -13.95 -3.70
C LYS A 90 -7.55 -12.63 -4.25
N ASN A 91 -8.31 -11.55 -4.08
CA ASN A 91 -7.91 -10.21 -4.52
C ASN A 91 -6.70 -9.72 -3.71
N MET A 92 -6.69 -10.01 -2.40
CA MET A 92 -5.53 -9.71 -1.55
C MET A 92 -4.26 -10.43 -2.04
N ILE A 93 -4.34 -11.74 -2.35
CA ILE A 93 -3.19 -12.51 -2.86
C ILE A 93 -2.68 -11.92 -4.17
N THR A 94 -3.59 -11.59 -5.10
CA THR A 94 -3.25 -11.01 -6.39
C THR A 94 -2.57 -9.64 -6.23
N GLY A 95 -3.09 -8.79 -5.33
CA GLY A 95 -2.49 -7.51 -5.02
C GLY A 95 -1.12 -7.65 -4.35
N ALA A 96 -1.02 -8.51 -3.34
CA ALA A 96 0.23 -8.73 -2.60
C ALA A 96 1.36 -9.28 -3.49
N ALA A 97 1.04 -10.13 -4.47
CA ALA A 97 2.03 -10.67 -5.41
C ALA A 97 2.68 -9.59 -6.31
N GLN A 98 2.11 -8.40 -6.36
CA GLN A 98 2.63 -7.29 -7.15
C GLN A 98 3.50 -6.31 -6.34
N MET A 99 3.53 -6.46 -5.02
CA MET A 99 4.21 -5.54 -4.12
C MET A 99 5.70 -5.83 -4.06
N ASP A 100 6.49 -4.77 -4.07
CA ASP A 100 7.92 -4.77 -3.76
C ASP A 100 8.16 -4.58 -2.26
N GLY A 101 7.13 -4.17 -1.52
CA GLY A 101 7.06 -4.05 -0.08
C GLY A 101 5.63 -3.74 0.36
N ALA A 102 5.31 -3.89 1.64
CA ALA A 102 3.98 -3.62 2.14
C ALA A 102 3.98 -2.74 3.40
N ILE A 103 2.86 -2.04 3.62
CA ILE A 103 2.55 -1.33 4.84
C ILE A 103 1.50 -2.16 5.58
N LEU A 104 1.90 -2.76 6.69
CA LEU A 104 0.99 -3.47 7.58
C LEU A 104 0.25 -2.46 8.46
N VAL A 105 -1.06 -2.36 8.30
CA VAL A 105 -1.89 -1.43 9.07
C VAL A 105 -2.55 -2.18 10.23
N VAL A 106 -2.25 -1.76 11.44
CA VAL A 106 -2.84 -2.29 12.68
C VAL A 106 -3.45 -1.12 13.45
N ALA A 107 -4.71 -1.26 13.86
CA ALA A 107 -5.33 -0.27 14.73
C ALA A 107 -4.83 -0.44 16.16
N ALA A 108 -4.30 0.62 16.76
CA ALA A 108 -3.72 0.58 18.11
C ALA A 108 -4.71 0.08 19.17
N PRO A 109 -6.01 0.50 19.18
CA PRO A 109 -6.97 0.01 20.16
C PRO A 109 -7.30 -1.48 20.05
N ASP A 110 -7.19 -2.06 18.85
CA ASP A 110 -7.59 -3.43 18.55
C ASP A 110 -6.42 -4.42 18.61
N GLY A 111 -5.21 -3.94 18.36
CA GLY A 111 -4.01 -4.77 18.21
C GLY A 111 -4.06 -5.69 16.98
N PRO A 112 -3.19 -6.71 16.92
CA PRO A 112 -3.19 -7.69 15.84
C PRO A 112 -4.41 -8.59 15.88
N MET A 113 -5.26 -8.53 14.86
CA MET A 113 -6.49 -9.30 14.70
C MET A 113 -6.27 -10.54 13.81
N PRO A 114 -7.21 -11.51 13.74
CA PRO A 114 -7.02 -12.74 12.96
C PRO A 114 -6.62 -12.52 11.51
N GLN A 115 -7.24 -11.58 10.80
CA GLN A 115 -6.88 -11.26 9.41
C GLN A 115 -5.51 -10.59 9.29
N THR A 116 -5.02 -9.92 10.34
CA THR A 116 -3.64 -9.41 10.38
C THR A 116 -2.65 -10.56 10.22
N ARG A 117 -2.86 -11.65 10.98
CA ARG A 117 -2.05 -12.87 10.91
C ARG A 117 -2.12 -13.53 9.53
N GLU A 118 -3.32 -13.66 8.96
CA GLU A 118 -3.54 -14.20 7.63
C GLU A 118 -2.81 -13.38 6.55
N HIS A 119 -2.88 -12.06 6.63
CA HIS A 119 -2.24 -11.17 5.67
C HIS A 119 -0.71 -11.20 5.75
N ILE A 120 -0.14 -11.31 6.95
CA ILE A 120 1.30 -11.47 7.14
C ILE A 120 1.76 -12.81 6.52
N LEU A 121 1.04 -13.90 6.81
CA LEU A 121 1.31 -15.22 6.23
C LEU A 121 1.27 -15.19 4.70
N LEU A 122 0.23 -14.58 4.13
CA LEU A 122 0.07 -14.47 2.68
C LEU A 122 1.17 -13.60 2.07
N ALA A 123 1.51 -12.47 2.67
CA ALA A 123 2.62 -11.63 2.22
C ALA A 123 3.93 -12.41 2.19
N ARG A 124 4.17 -13.27 3.19
CA ARG A 124 5.33 -14.15 3.22
C ARG A 124 5.30 -15.19 2.10
N GLN A 125 4.14 -15.82 1.86
CA GLN A 125 3.97 -16.83 0.81
C GLN A 125 4.14 -16.29 -0.60
N VAL A 126 3.73 -15.05 -0.86
CA VAL A 126 3.93 -14.39 -2.16
C VAL A 126 5.27 -13.65 -2.27
N ASN A 127 6.15 -13.84 -1.28
CA ASN A 127 7.50 -13.29 -1.24
C ASN A 127 7.57 -11.76 -1.22
N VAL A 128 6.67 -11.09 -0.50
CA VAL A 128 6.85 -9.67 -0.18
C VAL A 128 8.14 -9.53 0.66
N PRO A 129 9.16 -8.80 0.17
CA PRO A 129 10.49 -8.90 0.77
C PRO A 129 10.58 -8.17 2.11
N LYS A 130 9.85 -7.06 2.28
CA LYS A 130 9.91 -6.21 3.46
C LYS A 130 8.56 -5.58 3.79
N LEU A 131 8.33 -5.36 5.08
CA LEU A 131 7.15 -4.71 5.63
C LEU A 131 7.56 -3.49 6.46
N VAL A 132 6.71 -2.47 6.47
CA VAL A 132 6.73 -1.36 7.44
C VAL A 132 5.38 -1.37 8.15
N VAL A 133 5.34 -1.07 9.44
CA VAL A 133 4.11 -1.08 10.21
C VAL A 133 3.59 0.34 10.42
N ALA A 134 2.33 0.56 10.09
CA ALA A 134 1.57 1.74 10.49
C ALA A 134 0.63 1.37 11.65
N LEU A 135 0.98 1.79 12.86
CA LEU A 135 0.13 1.66 14.04
C LEU A 135 -0.91 2.79 13.99
N ASN A 136 -2.06 2.48 13.38
CA ASN A 136 -3.10 3.47 13.07
C ASN A 136 -4.06 3.67 14.25
N LYS A 137 -4.82 4.77 14.20
CA LYS A 137 -5.75 5.19 15.27
C LYS A 137 -5.03 5.41 16.62
N SER A 138 -3.75 5.80 16.58
CA SER A 138 -2.97 6.07 17.80
C SER A 138 -3.48 7.28 18.56
N ASP A 139 -4.24 8.17 17.92
CA ASP A 139 -4.98 9.27 18.54
C ASP A 139 -6.06 8.84 19.52
N MET A 140 -6.50 7.58 19.46
CA MET A 140 -7.51 7.02 20.35
C MET A 140 -6.92 6.41 21.63
N MET A 141 -5.61 6.42 21.80
CA MET A 141 -4.92 5.82 22.93
C MET A 141 -4.00 6.84 23.60
N ASP A 142 -4.32 7.21 24.85
CA ASP A 142 -3.51 8.13 25.66
C ASP A 142 -2.46 7.37 26.53
N ASP A 143 -2.54 6.05 26.61
CA ASP A 143 -1.67 5.22 27.45
C ASP A 143 -0.46 4.72 26.65
N GLU A 144 0.71 5.27 26.95
CA GLU A 144 1.96 4.94 26.30
C GLU A 144 2.38 3.48 26.54
N GLU A 145 2.15 2.93 27.75
CA GLU A 145 2.50 1.55 28.08
C GLU A 145 1.69 0.56 27.24
N LEU A 146 0.41 0.88 26.97
CA LEU A 146 -0.45 0.06 26.10
C LEU A 146 0.00 0.13 24.64
N LEU A 147 0.41 1.30 24.14
CA LEU A 147 0.96 1.45 22.79
C LEU A 147 2.23 0.62 22.63
N GLU A 148 3.14 0.68 23.58
CA GLU A 148 4.38 -0.13 23.58
C GLU A 148 4.08 -1.63 23.63
N LEU A 149 3.06 -2.05 24.38
CA LEU A 149 2.64 -3.46 24.45
C LEU A 149 2.11 -3.95 23.09
N VAL A 150 1.30 -3.15 22.41
CA VAL A 150 0.78 -3.49 21.06
C VAL A 150 1.93 -3.56 20.05
N GLU A 151 2.90 -2.65 20.13
CA GLU A 151 4.11 -2.70 19.27
C GLU A 151 4.91 -3.99 19.50
N LEU A 152 5.08 -4.39 20.76
CA LEU A 152 5.75 -5.65 21.10
C LEU A 152 5.01 -6.86 20.54
N GLU A 153 3.69 -6.92 20.69
CA GLU A 153 2.86 -8.00 20.14
C GLU A 153 2.98 -8.08 18.60
N ILE A 154 3.03 -6.94 17.92
CA ILE A 154 3.24 -6.88 16.47
C ILE A 154 4.63 -7.42 16.10
N ARG A 155 5.68 -7.07 16.82
CA ARG A 155 7.05 -7.54 16.59
C ARG A 155 7.16 -9.06 16.78
N GLU A 156 6.58 -9.59 17.86
CA GLU A 156 6.53 -11.03 18.10
C GLU A 156 5.79 -11.77 16.98
N LEU A 157 4.65 -11.24 16.57
CA LEU A 157 3.87 -11.79 15.47
C LEU A 157 4.64 -11.80 14.15
N LEU A 158 5.32 -10.71 13.79
CA LEU A 158 6.13 -10.64 12.58
C LEU A 158 7.29 -11.66 12.62
N THR A 159 7.90 -11.83 13.78
CA THR A 159 8.98 -12.82 14.00
C THR A 159 8.46 -14.24 13.85
N GLU A 160 7.25 -14.54 14.32
CA GLU A 160 6.59 -15.85 14.15
C GLU A 160 6.43 -16.24 12.67
N TYR A 161 6.25 -15.24 11.79
CA TYR A 161 6.11 -15.45 10.33
C TYR A 161 7.40 -15.19 9.55
N ASP A 162 8.56 -15.32 10.17
CA ASP A 162 9.89 -15.17 9.54
C ASP A 162 10.18 -13.78 8.97
N PHE A 163 9.57 -12.73 9.47
CA PHE A 163 9.99 -11.36 9.24
C PHE A 163 10.90 -10.89 10.39
N PRO A 164 11.87 -9.98 10.14
CA PRO A 164 12.76 -9.48 11.18
C PRO A 164 12.04 -8.48 12.10
N GLY A 165 11.16 -8.97 12.97
CA GLY A 165 10.25 -8.14 13.78
C GLY A 165 10.93 -7.05 14.58
N ASP A 166 12.15 -7.30 15.09
CA ASP A 166 12.91 -6.31 15.87
C ASP A 166 13.42 -5.13 15.03
N ASP A 167 13.72 -5.38 13.74
CA ASP A 167 14.29 -4.38 12.84
C ASP A 167 13.22 -3.61 12.03
N ILE A 168 11.97 -4.08 12.04
CA ILE A 168 10.90 -3.48 11.25
C ILE A 168 10.48 -2.13 11.85
N PRO A 169 10.48 -1.05 11.03
CA PRO A 169 9.96 0.23 11.47
C PRO A 169 8.47 0.15 11.82
N ILE A 170 8.10 0.65 12.99
CA ILE A 170 6.72 0.86 13.42
C ILE A 170 6.52 2.36 13.59
N VAL A 171 5.56 2.93 12.87
CA VAL A 171 5.24 4.35 12.94
C VAL A 171 3.81 4.50 13.45
N ARG A 172 3.64 5.27 14.53
CA ARG A 172 2.33 5.61 15.10
C ARG A 172 1.68 6.69 14.26
N VAL A 173 0.48 6.43 13.75
CA VAL A 173 -0.25 7.35 12.89
C VAL A 173 -1.71 7.46 13.31
N SER A 174 -2.34 8.57 12.93
CA SER A 174 -3.78 8.70 12.81
C SER A 174 -4.10 9.10 11.39
N ALA A 175 -4.53 8.13 10.60
CA ALA A 175 -4.85 8.36 9.20
C ALA A 175 -6.01 9.35 9.03
N LEU A 176 -7.01 9.31 9.92
CA LEU A 176 -8.16 10.21 9.87
C LEU A 176 -7.75 11.65 10.18
N GLU A 177 -7.04 11.86 11.29
CA GLU A 177 -6.56 13.18 11.70
C GLU A 177 -5.59 13.78 10.66
N ALA A 178 -4.69 12.98 10.10
CA ALA A 178 -3.80 13.42 9.04
C ALA A 178 -4.58 13.80 7.75
N LEU A 179 -5.62 13.02 7.40
CA LEU A 179 -6.46 13.27 6.25
C LEU A 179 -7.25 14.59 6.38
N GLU A 180 -7.78 14.87 7.58
CA GLU A 180 -8.55 16.10 7.87
C GLU A 180 -7.67 17.34 7.99
N ASN A 181 -6.41 17.18 8.41
CA ASN A 181 -5.46 18.28 8.63
C ASN A 181 -4.31 18.31 7.60
N HIS A 182 -4.46 17.67 6.45
CA HIS A 182 -3.40 17.50 5.44
C HIS A 182 -2.75 18.79 4.95
N ASP A 183 -3.44 19.92 5.06
CA ASP A 183 -3.00 21.27 4.68
C ASP A 183 -2.21 21.99 5.79
N LYS A 184 -2.05 21.34 6.96
CA LYS A 184 -1.34 21.86 8.12
C LYS A 184 -0.03 21.11 8.33
N PRO A 185 1.10 21.53 7.74
CA PRO A 185 2.36 20.80 7.80
C PRO A 185 2.93 20.67 9.23
N ASP A 186 2.49 21.55 10.15
CA ASP A 186 2.92 21.51 11.56
C ASP A 186 2.10 20.53 12.41
N ASN A 187 1.01 19.96 11.88
CA ASN A 187 0.22 18.96 12.58
C ASN A 187 1.05 17.67 12.77
N ASP A 188 1.02 17.11 13.97
CA ASP A 188 1.87 15.96 14.31
C ASP A 188 1.48 14.71 13.56
N TRP A 189 0.19 14.50 13.25
CA TRP A 189 -0.27 13.36 12.46
C TRP A 189 0.11 13.48 10.99
N VAL A 190 0.17 14.71 10.45
CA VAL A 190 0.70 14.96 9.10
C VAL A 190 2.20 14.66 9.05
N LYS A 191 2.97 15.06 10.07
CA LYS A 191 4.39 14.70 10.20
C LYS A 191 4.58 13.19 10.32
N ALA A 192 3.70 12.49 11.05
CA ALA A 192 3.75 11.04 11.18
C ALA A 192 3.54 10.33 9.83
N ILE A 193 2.69 10.86 8.93
CA ILE A 193 2.56 10.34 7.56
C ILE A 193 3.87 10.53 6.77
N HIS A 194 4.53 11.68 6.91
CA HIS A 194 5.84 11.90 6.27
C HIS A 194 6.92 10.97 6.85
N GLU A 195 6.91 10.72 8.16
CA GLU A 195 7.81 9.76 8.81
C GLU A 195 7.54 8.32 8.33
N LEU A 196 6.27 7.93 8.19
CA LEU A 196 5.90 6.63 7.62
C LEU A 196 6.47 6.50 6.20
N MET A 197 6.27 7.50 5.35
CA MET A 197 6.78 7.45 3.98
C MET A 197 8.30 7.47 3.91
N LYS A 198 8.96 8.18 4.81
CA LYS A 198 10.42 8.11 4.96
C LYS A 198 10.87 6.71 5.39
N SER A 199 10.18 6.08 6.33
CA SER A 199 10.48 4.71 6.75
C SER A 199 10.30 3.71 5.59
N VAL A 200 9.28 3.92 4.73
CA VAL A 200 9.07 3.15 3.50
C VAL A 200 10.22 3.38 2.51
N ASP A 201 10.67 4.63 2.31
CA ASP A 201 11.80 4.97 1.45
C ASP A 201 13.11 4.32 1.93
N ASP A 202 13.35 4.32 3.22
CA ASP A 202 14.62 3.86 3.80
C ASP A 202 14.66 2.33 3.94
N TYR A 203 13.54 1.70 4.29
CA TYR A 203 13.52 0.27 4.65
C TYR A 203 13.15 -0.66 3.49
N ILE A 204 12.21 -0.28 2.61
CA ILE A 204 11.83 -1.12 1.46
C ILE A 204 12.86 -0.94 0.35
N PRO A 205 13.49 -2.01 -0.15
CA PRO A 205 14.50 -1.90 -1.19
C PRO A 205 13.87 -1.52 -2.55
N VAL A 206 14.64 -0.83 -3.38
CA VAL A 206 14.28 -0.71 -4.80
C VAL A 206 14.43 -2.09 -5.44
N PRO A 207 13.38 -2.61 -6.13
CA PRO A 207 13.43 -3.93 -6.70
C PRO A 207 14.47 -4.00 -7.84
N ASP A 208 15.27 -5.06 -7.82
CA ASP A 208 16.10 -5.40 -8.98
C ASP A 208 15.19 -6.05 -10.05
N ARG A 209 15.16 -5.46 -11.23
CA ARG A 209 14.30 -5.93 -12.34
C ARG A 209 15.19 -6.47 -13.45
N PRO A 210 15.29 -7.80 -13.60
CA PRO A 210 16.05 -8.40 -14.69
C PRO A 210 15.38 -8.09 -16.02
N THR A 211 16.06 -7.27 -16.85
CA THR A 211 15.55 -6.85 -18.15
C THR A 211 15.90 -7.81 -19.28
N ASP A 212 16.73 -8.81 -19.01
CA ASP A 212 17.22 -9.82 -19.95
C ASP A 212 16.43 -11.12 -19.94
N GLN A 213 15.39 -11.22 -19.10
CA GLN A 213 14.55 -12.41 -19.00
C GLN A 213 13.29 -12.34 -19.86
N PRO A 214 12.68 -13.48 -20.23
CA PRO A 214 11.43 -13.50 -20.98
C PRO A 214 10.31 -12.71 -20.29
N PHE A 215 9.41 -12.16 -21.09
CA PHE A 215 8.25 -11.42 -20.60
C PHE A 215 7.44 -12.23 -19.58
N LEU A 216 7.16 -11.62 -18.43
CA LEU A 216 6.31 -12.18 -17.39
C LEU A 216 5.36 -11.09 -16.87
N MET A 217 4.07 -11.37 -16.96
CA MET A 217 3.01 -10.53 -16.42
C MET A 217 1.97 -11.41 -15.73
N PRO A 218 1.90 -11.44 -14.39
CA PRO A 218 0.78 -12.02 -13.68
C PRO A 218 -0.51 -11.32 -14.08
N ILE A 219 -1.54 -12.09 -14.43
CA ILE A 219 -2.84 -11.55 -14.87
C ILE A 219 -3.67 -11.22 -13.64
N GLU A 220 -4.11 -9.97 -13.54
CA GLU A 220 -5.01 -9.47 -12.51
C GLU A 220 -6.45 -9.60 -12.89
N ASP A 221 -6.78 -9.14 -14.11
CA ASP A 221 -8.14 -9.13 -14.61
C ASP A 221 -8.19 -9.49 -16.09
N VAL A 222 -9.35 -10.03 -16.51
CA VAL A 222 -9.59 -10.47 -17.87
C VAL A 222 -10.97 -9.97 -18.30
N PHE A 223 -11.01 -9.10 -19.27
CA PHE A 223 -12.28 -8.61 -19.81
C PHE A 223 -12.26 -8.53 -21.34
N SER A 224 -13.43 -8.44 -21.93
CA SER A 224 -13.58 -8.37 -23.38
C SER A 224 -14.05 -7.00 -23.80
N ILE A 225 -13.35 -6.42 -24.76
CA ILE A 225 -13.76 -5.17 -25.41
C ILE A 225 -14.35 -5.51 -26.78
N LYS A 226 -15.60 -5.08 -27.01
CA LYS A 226 -16.27 -5.29 -28.30
C LYS A 226 -15.47 -4.67 -29.44
N GLY A 227 -15.05 -5.50 -30.39
CA GLY A 227 -14.24 -5.08 -31.54
C GLY A 227 -12.73 -5.12 -31.32
N ARG A 228 -12.24 -5.35 -30.10
CA ARG A 228 -10.80 -5.48 -29.79
C ARG A 228 -10.40 -6.85 -29.22
N GLY A 229 -11.39 -7.67 -28.80
CA GLY A 229 -11.13 -9.00 -28.26
C GLY A 229 -10.92 -9.02 -26.75
N THR A 230 -10.20 -10.03 -26.27
CA THR A 230 -9.87 -10.20 -24.84
C THR A 230 -8.71 -9.31 -24.46
N VAL A 231 -8.89 -8.58 -23.37
CA VAL A 231 -7.89 -7.71 -22.76
C VAL A 231 -7.47 -8.30 -21.41
N LEU A 232 -6.18 -8.34 -21.18
CA LEU A 232 -5.58 -8.79 -19.92
C LEU A 232 -4.93 -7.57 -19.26
N THR A 233 -5.14 -7.43 -17.95
CA THR A 233 -4.43 -6.44 -17.14
C THR A 233 -3.50 -7.13 -16.17
N GLY A 234 -2.41 -6.47 -15.79
CA GLY A 234 -1.45 -6.97 -14.84
C GLY A 234 -0.17 -6.15 -14.82
N ARG A 235 0.69 -6.45 -13.86
CA ARG A 235 2.01 -5.83 -13.75
C ARG A 235 3.03 -6.56 -14.63
N VAL A 236 3.76 -5.84 -15.45
CA VAL A 236 4.93 -6.38 -16.16
C VAL A 236 6.09 -6.53 -15.17
N CYS A 237 6.43 -7.77 -14.80
CA CYS A 237 7.47 -8.09 -13.82
C CYS A 237 8.85 -8.24 -14.44
N LEU A 238 8.90 -8.87 -15.61
CA LEU A 238 10.13 -9.16 -16.33
C LEU A 238 10.00 -8.61 -17.75
N LEU A 239 11.11 -8.28 -18.35
CA LEU A 239 11.23 -7.64 -19.65
C LEU A 239 10.81 -6.15 -19.63
N TYR A 240 11.79 -5.33 -19.81
CA TYR A 240 11.59 -3.94 -20.21
C TYR A 240 11.45 -3.90 -21.72
N THR A 241 10.26 -3.71 -22.23
CA THR A 241 10.09 -3.24 -23.61
C THR A 241 9.74 -1.77 -23.56
N SER A 242 10.60 -0.93 -24.12
CA SER A 242 10.32 0.49 -24.33
C SER A 242 9.11 0.72 -25.24
N ASP A 243 8.58 -0.33 -25.85
CA ASP A 243 7.58 -0.30 -26.90
C ASP A 243 6.19 -0.80 -26.47
N ALA A 244 6.03 -1.36 -25.25
CA ALA A 244 4.74 -1.85 -24.77
C ALA A 244 3.74 -0.73 -24.41
N ALA A 245 4.16 0.53 -24.44
CA ALA A 245 3.29 1.69 -24.20
C ALA A 245 2.79 2.35 -25.51
N ASP A 246 3.25 1.89 -26.68
CA ASP A 246 2.95 2.50 -27.97
C ASP A 246 1.99 1.67 -28.86
N GLU A 247 1.50 0.51 -28.39
CA GLU A 247 0.50 -0.28 -29.14
C GLU A 247 -0.93 -0.15 -28.56
#